data_91a4ab3d5ff68d93f2ec21cd4fab3ac7
#
_entry.id   91a4ab3d5ff68d93f2ec21cd4fab3ac7
#
_cell.length_a   1.000
_cell.length_b   1.000
_cell.length_c   1.000
_cell.angle_alpha   90.00
_cell.angle_beta   90.00
_cell.angle_gamma   90.00
#
_symmetry.space_group_name_H-M   'P 1'
#
loop_
_entity.id
_entity.type
_entity.pdbx_description
1 polymer ?
#
loop_
_entity_poly.entity_id
_entity_poly.type
_entity_poly.pdbx_seq_one_letter_code
_entity_poly.pdbx_strand_id
1 'polypeptide(L)'
;MQPIRAAATIVVVRNATDGYEIFMVRRTARAVFGGGMYVFPGGRVDGDDHLQRYDALSIGPSTLQCRQQFALGNEWRGYWIAGIRECFEEAGLLLAYDDNGEWLECPDNDLERRLATYR
;
A
#
# COMPACT_ATOMS: atom_id res chain seq x y z
N MET A 1 -25.04 9.64 11.16
CA MET A 1 -23.66 9.99 10.76
C MET A 1 -22.79 8.75 10.83
N GLN A 2 -22.16 8.39 9.73
CA GLN A 2 -21.22 7.27 9.75
C GLN A 2 -19.91 7.69 10.41
N PRO A 3 -19.28 6.83 11.23
CA PRO A 3 -18.00 7.15 11.85
C PRO A 3 -16.90 7.31 10.77
N ILE A 4 -16.02 8.27 11.01
CA ILE A 4 -14.82 8.43 10.20
C ILE A 4 -13.94 7.22 10.41
N ARG A 5 -13.50 6.61 9.32
CA ARG A 5 -12.63 5.42 9.34
C ARG A 5 -11.27 5.75 8.76
N ALA A 6 -10.23 5.27 9.42
CA ALA A 6 -8.87 5.44 8.96
C ALA A 6 -8.67 4.70 7.63
N ALA A 7 -8.04 5.37 6.69
CA ALA A 7 -7.69 4.82 5.39
C ALA A 7 -6.33 5.33 4.95
N ALA A 8 -5.65 4.55 4.14
CA ALA A 8 -4.36 4.92 3.57
C ALA A 8 -4.45 4.93 2.05
N THR A 9 -3.79 5.90 1.45
CA THR A 9 -3.60 5.99 0.00
C THR A 9 -2.12 6.03 -0.30
N ILE A 10 -1.69 5.26 -1.29
CA ILE A 10 -0.31 5.25 -1.76
C ILE A 10 -0.23 5.91 -3.14
N VAL A 11 0.70 6.84 -3.29
CA VAL A 11 1.08 7.39 -4.58
C VAL A 11 2.42 6.75 -4.97
N VAL A 12 2.37 5.78 -5.87
CA VAL A 12 3.57 5.10 -6.37
C VAL A 12 4.10 5.85 -7.58
N VAL A 13 5.33 6.29 -7.48
CA VAL A 13 5.97 7.14 -8.49
C VAL A 13 7.25 6.46 -8.97
N ARG A 14 7.48 6.48 -10.27
CA ARG A 14 8.76 6.05 -10.85
C ARG A 14 9.31 7.08 -11.80
N ASN A 15 10.62 7.07 -12.01
CA ASN A 15 11.24 7.91 -13.01
C ASN A 15 10.85 7.46 -14.42
N ALA A 16 10.59 8.41 -15.28
CA ALA A 16 10.37 8.22 -16.70
C ALA A 16 11.36 9.07 -17.51
N THR A 17 11.41 8.90 -18.82
CA THR A 17 12.34 9.62 -19.68
C THR A 17 12.20 11.13 -19.57
N ASP A 18 10.96 11.64 -19.47
CA ASP A 18 10.65 13.07 -19.44
C ASP A 18 9.97 13.50 -18.13
N GLY A 19 10.30 12.89 -17.01
CA GLY A 19 9.73 13.23 -15.71
C GLY A 19 9.35 12.04 -14.88
N TYR A 20 8.11 11.98 -14.45
CA TYR A 20 7.60 10.92 -13.57
C TYR A 20 6.40 10.22 -14.17
N GLU A 21 6.27 8.95 -13.85
CA GLU A 21 5.03 8.22 -14.03
C GLU A 21 4.42 7.93 -12.68
N ILE A 22 3.11 8.06 -12.59
CA ILE A 22 2.33 7.79 -11.39
C ILE A 22 1.44 6.58 -11.66
N PHE A 23 1.52 5.60 -10.78
CA PHE A 23 0.70 4.40 -10.89
C PHE A 23 -0.71 4.67 -10.37
N MET A 24 -1.70 4.33 -11.19
CA MET A 24 -3.10 4.41 -10.82
C MET A 24 -3.83 3.13 -11.23
N VAL A 25 -4.87 2.81 -10.50
CA VAL A 25 -5.76 1.68 -10.84
C VAL A 25 -7.11 2.22 -11.30
N ARG A 26 -7.68 1.56 -12.29
CA ARG A 26 -9.01 1.89 -12.78
C ARG A 26 -10.05 1.06 -12.03
N ARG A 27 -10.99 1.72 -11.38
CA ARG A 27 -12.10 1.05 -10.75
C ARG A 27 -12.99 0.41 -11.81
N THR A 28 -13.53 -0.77 -11.51
CA THR A 28 -14.47 -1.43 -12.42
C THR A 28 -15.72 -0.56 -12.61
N ALA A 29 -16.34 -0.65 -13.77
CA ALA A 29 -17.58 0.08 -14.06
C ALA A 29 -18.73 -0.29 -13.11
N ARG A 30 -18.66 -1.46 -12.48
CA ARG A 30 -19.64 -1.97 -11.52
C ARG A 30 -19.40 -1.54 -10.08
N ALA A 31 -18.32 -0.81 -9.80
CA ALA A 31 -18.05 -0.33 -8.44
C ALA A 31 -19.20 0.57 -7.97
N VAL A 32 -19.61 0.38 -6.71
CA VAL A 32 -20.71 1.13 -6.10
C VAL A 32 -20.42 2.62 -6.05
N PHE A 33 -19.13 2.98 -5.99
CA PHE A 33 -18.67 4.36 -5.96
C PHE A 33 -17.52 4.55 -6.96
N GLY A 34 -17.65 5.58 -7.80
CA GLY A 34 -16.57 5.97 -8.73
C GLY A 34 -16.25 4.94 -9.80
N GLY A 35 -17.23 4.17 -10.27
CA GLY A 35 -17.04 3.19 -11.34
C GLY A 35 -16.39 3.80 -12.59
N GLY A 36 -15.35 3.16 -13.12
CA GLY A 36 -14.59 3.61 -14.29
C GLY A 36 -13.57 4.70 -14.01
N MET A 37 -13.51 5.25 -12.81
CA MET A 37 -12.53 6.27 -12.41
C MET A 37 -11.16 5.67 -12.14
N TYR A 38 -10.12 6.43 -12.44
CA TYR A 38 -8.76 6.12 -12.01
C TYR A 38 -8.54 6.64 -10.59
N VAL A 39 -7.96 5.80 -9.75
CA VAL A 39 -7.67 6.13 -8.34
C VAL A 39 -6.27 5.64 -7.96
N PHE A 40 -5.70 6.26 -6.94
CA PHE A 40 -4.49 5.72 -6.32
C PHE A 40 -4.83 4.44 -5.54
N PRO A 41 -3.90 3.46 -5.47
CA PRO A 41 -4.08 2.32 -4.60
C PRO A 41 -4.27 2.76 -3.15
N GLY A 42 -5.16 2.10 -2.44
CA GLY A 42 -5.42 2.41 -1.05
C GLY A 42 -6.69 1.78 -0.54
N GLY A 43 -6.92 1.91 0.73
CA GLY A 43 -8.09 1.38 1.39
C GLY A 43 -8.06 1.57 2.89
N ARG A 44 -8.97 0.89 3.55
CA ARG A 44 -9.17 0.99 4.98
C ARG A 44 -8.00 0.41 5.76
N VAL A 45 -7.64 1.06 6.86
CA VAL A 45 -6.70 0.51 7.84
C VAL A 45 -7.44 -0.54 8.67
N ASP A 46 -6.92 -1.75 8.70
CA ASP A 46 -7.43 -2.85 9.51
C ASP A 46 -6.68 -2.94 10.85
N GLY A 47 -7.29 -3.58 11.84
CA GLY A 47 -6.65 -3.78 13.15
C GLY A 47 -5.33 -4.53 13.05
N ASP A 48 -5.24 -5.49 12.15
CA ASP A 48 -4.02 -6.28 11.92
C ASP A 48 -2.87 -5.46 11.31
N ASP A 49 -3.16 -4.33 10.68
CA ASP A 49 -2.13 -3.44 10.14
C ASP A 49 -1.29 -2.77 11.25
N HIS A 50 -1.79 -2.75 12.48
CA HIS A 50 -1.10 -2.21 13.65
C HIS A 50 -0.21 -3.21 14.39
N LEU A 51 -0.09 -4.44 13.92
CA LEU A 51 0.69 -5.47 14.61
C LEU A 51 2.17 -5.12 14.68
N GLN A 52 2.73 -5.19 15.86
CA GLN A 52 4.15 -4.86 16.10
C GLN A 52 5.12 -5.78 15.35
N ARG A 53 4.69 -6.97 14.96
CA ARG A 53 5.53 -7.89 14.16
C ARG A 53 6.05 -7.27 12.87
N TYR A 54 5.34 -6.28 12.32
CA TYR A 54 5.80 -5.57 11.12
C TYR A 54 7.04 -4.70 11.36
N ASP A 55 7.32 -4.32 12.59
CA ASP A 55 8.53 -3.54 12.91
C ASP A 55 9.81 -4.32 12.59
N ALA A 56 9.81 -5.62 12.83
CA ALA A 56 10.93 -6.49 12.50
C ALA A 56 11.16 -6.64 10.99
N LEU A 57 10.12 -6.40 10.19
CA LEU A 57 10.16 -6.51 8.74
C LEU A 57 10.39 -5.14 8.07
N SER A 58 10.49 -4.08 8.84
CA SER A 58 10.60 -2.72 8.33
C SER A 58 12.04 -2.23 8.36
N ILE A 59 12.45 -1.54 7.31
CA ILE A 59 13.73 -0.86 7.20
C ILE A 59 13.46 0.64 7.33
N GLY A 60 14.18 1.28 8.19
CA GLY A 60 14.00 2.70 8.40
C GLY A 60 13.65 3.02 9.84
N PRO A 61 13.04 4.14 10.13
CA PRO A 61 12.47 5.13 9.18
C PRO A 61 13.49 6.12 8.62
N SER A 62 13.24 6.63 7.42
CA SER A 62 13.98 7.78 6.89
C SER A 62 13.60 9.06 7.65
N THR A 63 14.35 10.15 7.46
CA THR A 63 14.05 11.44 8.10
C THR A 63 12.63 11.93 7.80
N LEU A 64 12.17 11.73 6.56
CA LEU A 64 10.82 12.12 6.18
C LEU A 64 9.77 11.24 6.86
N GLN A 65 10.01 9.95 6.93
CA GLN A 65 9.14 9.00 7.62
C GLN A 65 9.07 9.29 9.13
N CYS A 66 10.15 9.73 9.74
CA CYS A 66 10.16 10.16 11.15
C CYS A 66 9.19 11.32 11.40
N ARG A 67 9.09 12.27 10.47
CA ARG A 67 8.13 13.38 10.58
C ARG A 67 6.69 12.87 10.52
N GLN A 68 6.40 11.95 9.63
CA GLN A 68 5.08 11.34 9.53
C GLN A 68 4.75 10.52 10.78
N GLN A 69 5.70 9.74 11.25
CA GLN A 69 5.57 8.98 12.49
C GLN A 69 5.25 9.89 13.68
N PHE A 70 5.96 10.99 13.80
CA PHE A 70 5.72 11.95 14.87
C PHE A 70 4.30 12.55 14.78
N ALA A 71 3.85 12.90 13.59
CA ALA A 71 2.52 13.48 13.37
C ALA A 71 1.38 12.51 13.65
N LEU A 72 1.57 11.23 13.33
CA LEU A 72 0.55 10.19 13.46
C LEU A 72 0.62 9.42 14.79
N GLY A 73 1.70 9.58 15.54
CA GLY A 73 1.91 8.86 16.80
C GLY A 73 1.92 7.34 16.60
N ASN A 74 1.23 6.61 17.47
CA ASN A 74 1.17 5.15 17.40
C ASN A 74 0.39 4.61 16.21
N GLU A 75 -0.35 5.46 15.52
CA GLU A 75 -1.16 5.07 14.36
C GLU A 75 -0.36 4.95 13.06
N TRP A 76 0.86 5.47 13.00
CA TRP A 76 1.65 5.54 11.77
C TRP A 76 1.87 4.17 11.11
N ARG A 77 2.14 3.14 11.92
CA ARG A 77 2.37 1.78 11.42
C ARG A 77 1.17 1.27 10.64
N GLY A 78 -0.01 1.42 11.21
CA GLY A 78 -1.25 0.97 10.57
C GLY A 78 -1.47 1.62 9.21
N TYR A 79 -1.22 2.91 9.08
CA TYR A 79 -1.34 3.61 7.80
C TYR A 79 -0.34 3.12 6.76
N TRP A 80 0.91 2.93 7.15
CA TRP A 80 1.96 2.43 6.25
C TRP A 80 1.69 1.00 5.79
N ILE A 81 1.37 0.12 6.72
CA ILE A 81 1.08 -1.28 6.40
C ILE A 81 -0.19 -1.40 5.55
N ALA A 82 -1.24 -0.65 5.89
CA ALA A 82 -2.47 -0.63 5.09
C ALA A 82 -2.20 -0.19 3.65
N GLY A 83 -1.41 0.85 3.45
CA GLY A 83 -1.06 1.31 2.12
C GLY A 83 -0.32 0.25 1.30
N ILE A 84 0.67 -0.40 1.88
CA ILE A 84 1.43 -1.47 1.23
C ILE A 84 0.52 -2.67 0.93
N ARG A 85 -0.27 -3.09 1.90
CA ARG A 85 -1.20 -4.22 1.75
C ARG A 85 -2.24 -3.97 0.67
N GLU A 86 -2.90 -2.82 0.69
CA GLU A 86 -3.93 -2.47 -0.29
C GLU A 86 -3.36 -2.36 -1.71
N CYS A 87 -2.16 -1.80 -1.87
CA CYS A 87 -1.48 -1.74 -3.14
C CYS A 87 -1.24 -3.14 -3.72
N PHE A 88 -0.84 -4.07 -2.85
CA PHE A 88 -0.63 -5.45 -3.24
C PHE A 88 -1.94 -6.17 -3.56
N GLU A 89 -2.97 -6.02 -2.74
CA GLU A 89 -4.28 -6.65 -2.95
C GLU A 89 -4.97 -6.14 -4.22
N GLU A 90 -4.92 -4.85 -4.47
CA GLU A 90 -5.60 -4.22 -5.61
C GLU A 90 -4.84 -4.33 -6.93
N ALA A 91 -3.51 -4.25 -6.88
CA ALA A 91 -2.68 -4.10 -8.06
C ALA A 91 -1.64 -5.21 -8.25
N GLY A 92 -1.47 -6.10 -7.28
CA GLY A 92 -0.41 -7.10 -7.30
C GLY A 92 1.01 -6.52 -7.16
N LEU A 93 1.12 -5.25 -6.79
CA LEU A 93 2.40 -4.57 -6.63
C LEU A 93 2.86 -4.62 -5.18
N LEU A 94 3.90 -5.40 -4.91
CA LEU A 94 4.48 -5.51 -3.58
C LEU A 94 5.61 -4.49 -3.39
N LEU A 95 5.38 -3.53 -2.52
CA LEU A 95 6.37 -2.51 -2.19
C LEU A 95 7.27 -2.99 -1.05
N ALA A 96 8.17 -3.90 -1.36
CA ALA A 96 9.07 -4.51 -0.39
C ALA A 96 10.44 -4.79 -1.00
N TYR A 97 11.43 -4.95 -0.12
CA TYR A 97 12.79 -5.28 -0.50
C TYR A 97 13.20 -6.61 0.13
N ASP A 98 14.14 -7.28 -0.50
CA ASP A 98 14.83 -8.43 0.10
C ASP A 98 15.92 -7.98 1.09
N ASP A 99 16.60 -8.95 1.68
CA ASP A 99 17.69 -8.68 2.65
C ASP A 99 18.89 -7.94 2.03
N ASN A 100 18.99 -7.91 0.70
CA ASN A 100 20.04 -7.19 -0.02
C ASN A 100 19.63 -5.78 -0.42
N GLY A 101 18.40 -5.37 -0.11
CA GLY A 101 17.84 -4.07 -0.49
C GLY A 101 17.35 -4.00 -1.93
N GLU A 102 17.20 -5.15 -2.59
CA GLU A 102 16.63 -5.24 -3.92
C GLU A 102 15.12 -5.38 -3.86
N TRP A 103 14.42 -4.77 -4.81
CA TRP A 103 12.98 -4.92 -4.92
C TRP A 103 12.57 -6.38 -5.02
N LEU A 104 11.60 -6.79 -4.21
CA LEU A 104 10.98 -8.08 -4.38
C LEU A 104 10.13 -8.07 -5.64
N GLU A 105 10.61 -8.75 -6.65
CA GLU A 105 9.75 -9.12 -7.76
C GLU A 105 8.83 -10.24 -7.29
N CYS A 106 7.54 -10.08 -7.54
CA CYS A 106 6.60 -11.18 -7.36
C CYS A 106 6.81 -12.18 -8.50
N PRO A 107 7.65 -13.21 -8.31
CA PRO A 107 7.77 -14.20 -9.36
C PRO A 107 6.56 -15.10 -9.26
N ASP A 108 5.82 -15.06 -10.30
CA ASP A 108 4.86 -16.05 -10.68
C ASP A 108 3.57 -16.26 -9.90
N ASN A 109 2.77 -16.89 -10.59
CA ASN A 109 1.42 -17.45 -10.43
C ASN A 109 1.03 -17.95 -9.02
N ASP A 110 1.96 -18.30 -8.16
CA ASP A 110 1.66 -18.79 -6.81
C ASP A 110 1.22 -17.68 -5.86
N LEU A 111 1.84 -16.52 -5.99
CA LEU A 111 1.47 -15.36 -5.19
C LEU A 111 0.16 -14.77 -5.67
N GLU A 112 -0.03 -14.70 -6.99
CA GLU A 112 -1.31 -14.31 -7.59
C GLU A 112 -2.44 -15.26 -7.19
N ARG A 113 -2.18 -16.57 -7.15
CA ARG A 113 -3.15 -17.57 -6.68
C ARG A 113 -3.50 -17.39 -5.21
N ARG A 114 -2.51 -17.14 -4.36
CA ARG A 114 -2.74 -16.87 -2.94
C ARG A 114 -3.58 -15.63 -2.74
N LEU A 115 -3.30 -14.57 -3.49
CA LEU A 115 -4.07 -13.34 -3.44
C LEU A 115 -5.50 -13.52 -3.94
N ALA A 116 -5.70 -14.27 -5.01
CA ALA A 116 -7.03 -14.59 -5.51
C ALA A 116 -7.88 -15.34 -4.48
N THR A 117 -7.22 -16.06 -3.54
CA THR A 117 -7.90 -16.77 -2.45
C THR A 117 -8.36 -15.83 -1.32
N TYR A 118 -7.79 -14.64 -1.20
CA TYR A 118 -8.11 -13.64 -0.16
C TYR A 118 -9.02 -12.50 -0.65
N ARG A 119 -9.47 -12.56 -1.87
CA ARG A 119 -10.40 -11.57 -2.44
C ARG A 119 -11.85 -11.90 -2.16
#